data_396251e73eb06c1f0c202f7b380a0176
#
_entry.id   396251e73eb06c1f0c202f7b380a0176
#
_cell.length_a   1.000
_cell.length_b   1.000
_cell.length_c   1.000
_cell.angle_alpha   90.00
_cell.angle_beta   90.00
_cell.angle_gamma   90.00
#
_symmetry.space_group_name_H-M   'P 1'
#
loop_
_entity.id
_entity.type
_entity.pdbx_description
1 polymer ?
#
loop_
_entity_poly.entity_id
_entity_poly.type
_entity_poly.pdbx_seq_one_letter_code
_entity_poly.pdbx_strand_id
1 'polypeptide(L)'
;AQASSRGLGDEYQREGGGDGVRVDPLKTVATPNKGYFGTDITVMSLNSYNSGASPVTIAKLANSVGADIVMLSETTKGTAKLVAQLMEKAGSPMQMFQSVPRTLRGSSRDYQTILLVSVYFGTYEVNESITPDTSLGAVTVVPQNRDANFAYLPTIVAGHVYQPNLLHTGQWRHELKQMVDMCHGPQAENLIMAGDMNATPWHGGLADMGACVDALAEKKSGSVGTWPTYLPRPLGVPIDHIFVSKSHWHTAGSTVADVSGTDHRAVLTRLTYSEM
;
A
#
# COMPACT_ATOMS: atom_id res chain seq x y z
N ALA A 1 -1.72 -21.24 40.82
CA ALA A 1 -0.58 -20.75 40.04
C ALA A 1 -1.12 -20.02 38.80
N GLN A 2 -1.19 -18.70 38.88
CA GLN A 2 -1.60 -17.85 37.74
C GLN A 2 -0.39 -17.63 36.85
N ALA A 3 -0.47 -18.05 35.59
CA ALA A 3 0.50 -17.73 34.59
C ALA A 3 0.12 -16.37 33.96
N SER A 4 0.97 -15.38 34.14
CA SER A 4 0.90 -14.03 33.60
C SER A 4 1.19 -14.08 32.12
N SER A 5 0.21 -13.70 31.30
CA SER A 5 0.39 -13.40 29.87
C SER A 5 1.10 -12.04 29.72
N ARG A 6 2.43 -12.05 29.59
CA ARG A 6 3.17 -10.86 29.15
C ARG A 6 3.01 -10.72 27.64
N GLY A 7 2.44 -9.59 27.22
CA GLY A 7 2.16 -9.29 25.81
C GLY A 7 3.45 -9.12 24.99
N LEU A 8 3.37 -9.53 23.75
CA LEU A 8 4.38 -9.43 22.68
C LEU A 8 4.81 -7.97 22.33
N GLY A 9 4.39 -6.98 23.10
CA GLY A 9 4.69 -5.56 22.89
C GLY A 9 6.07 -5.10 23.35
N ASP A 10 6.73 -5.81 24.27
CA ASP A 10 7.93 -5.32 24.96
C ASP A 10 9.26 -5.68 24.26
N GLU A 11 9.26 -6.59 23.30
CA GLU A 11 10.49 -7.02 22.62
C GLU A 11 10.95 -6.09 21.49
N TYR A 12 10.08 -5.18 21.01
CA TYR A 12 10.40 -4.27 19.91
C TYR A 12 11.24 -3.04 20.35
N GLN A 13 11.41 -2.83 21.66
CA GLN A 13 12.08 -1.62 22.18
C GLN A 13 13.57 -1.82 22.49
N ARG A 14 14.18 -3.00 22.32
CA ARG A 14 15.53 -3.29 22.81
C ARG A 14 16.65 -3.49 21.79
N GLU A 15 16.36 -3.53 20.49
CA GLU A 15 17.41 -3.68 19.49
C GLU A 15 17.44 -2.47 18.53
N GLY A 16 18.20 -1.45 18.85
CA GLY A 16 18.45 -0.29 17.98
C GLY A 16 18.89 0.94 18.73
N GLY A 17 20.12 0.94 19.22
CA GLY A 17 20.78 2.17 19.65
C GLY A 17 21.13 3.02 18.41
N GLY A 18 20.49 4.17 18.25
CA GLY A 18 20.74 5.17 17.21
C GLY A 18 19.52 6.02 17.01
N ASP A 19 19.58 7.30 17.37
CA ASP A 19 18.63 8.40 17.27
C ASP A 19 17.24 8.05 16.70
N GLY A 20 16.43 7.43 17.55
CA GLY A 20 15.11 6.97 17.22
C GLY A 20 14.12 8.12 17.11
N VAL A 21 13.80 8.53 15.90
CA VAL A 21 12.50 9.15 15.65
C VAL A 21 11.46 8.09 16.01
N ARG A 22 10.78 8.26 17.16
CA ARG A 22 9.63 7.45 17.53
C ARG A 22 8.66 7.51 16.36
N VAL A 23 8.50 6.39 15.66
CA VAL A 23 7.31 6.16 14.88
C VAL A 23 6.21 6.07 15.93
N ASP A 24 5.39 7.12 16.09
CA ASP A 24 4.12 6.94 16.77
C ASP A 24 3.38 5.90 15.93
N PRO A 25 3.23 4.65 16.40
CA PRO A 25 2.39 3.71 15.70
C PRO A 25 1.06 4.43 15.57
N LEU A 26 0.43 4.35 14.41
CA LEU A 26 -0.96 4.79 14.25
C LEU A 26 -1.66 4.22 15.48
N LYS A 27 -2.02 5.10 16.47
CA LYS A 27 -2.45 4.63 17.78
C LYS A 27 -3.44 3.53 17.52
N THR A 28 -3.06 2.31 17.90
CA THR A 28 -3.94 1.17 17.83
C THR A 28 -5.11 1.53 18.74
N VAL A 29 -6.14 2.12 18.15
CA VAL A 29 -7.46 1.98 18.71
C VAL A 29 -7.63 0.48 18.77
N ALA A 30 -7.79 -0.06 19.99
CA ALA A 30 -8.01 -1.47 20.25
C ALA A 30 -8.84 -2.02 19.09
N THR A 31 -8.33 -3.07 18.44
CA THR A 31 -9.01 -3.74 17.34
C THR A 31 -10.49 -3.77 17.70
N PRO A 32 -11.37 -3.02 17.06
CA PRO A 32 -12.78 -3.21 17.27
C PRO A 32 -12.99 -4.69 16.98
N ASN A 33 -13.72 -5.38 17.83
CA ASN A 33 -14.31 -6.66 17.46
C ASN A 33 -14.76 -6.47 16.03
N LYS A 34 -14.06 -7.09 15.04
CA LYS A 34 -14.27 -6.85 13.60
C LYS A 34 -15.62 -7.42 13.19
N GLY A 35 -16.67 -6.85 13.75
CA GLY A 35 -18.03 -6.91 13.25
C GLY A 35 -18.14 -5.83 12.18
N TYR A 36 -18.31 -6.23 11.02
CA TYR A 36 -18.67 -5.72 9.69
C TYR A 36 -19.03 -4.22 9.47
N PHE A 37 -18.83 -3.30 10.42
CA PHE A 37 -19.33 -1.91 10.34
C PHE A 37 -18.31 -0.84 10.77
N GLY A 38 -17.02 -1.13 10.58
CA GLY A 38 -16.03 -0.07 10.72
C GLY A 38 -15.90 0.70 9.40
N THR A 39 -16.11 2.00 9.43
CA THR A 39 -15.89 2.91 8.29
C THR A 39 -14.40 3.15 8.01
N ASP A 40 -13.52 2.60 8.84
CA ASP A 40 -12.07 2.84 8.77
C ASP A 40 -11.35 1.71 8.03
N ILE A 41 -10.49 2.08 7.10
CA ILE A 41 -9.62 1.17 6.35
C ILE A 41 -8.16 1.56 6.59
N THR A 42 -7.31 0.60 6.93
CA THR A 42 -5.87 0.81 7.03
C THR A 42 -5.17 0.24 5.80
N VAL A 43 -4.42 1.08 5.09
CA VAL A 43 -3.67 0.74 3.88
C VAL A 43 -2.18 0.81 4.17
N MET A 44 -1.45 -0.20 3.71
CA MET A 44 0.01 -0.26 3.69
C MET A 44 0.50 -0.48 2.26
N SER A 45 1.50 0.28 1.82
CA SER A 45 2.22 0.03 0.56
C SER A 45 3.72 -0.04 0.82
N LEU A 46 4.40 -0.99 0.17
CA LEU A 46 5.83 -1.22 0.29
C LEU A 46 6.40 -1.78 -1.00
N ASN A 47 7.44 -1.15 -1.54
CA ASN A 47 8.34 -1.80 -2.47
C ASN A 47 9.31 -2.69 -1.65
N SER A 48 9.29 -4.00 -1.90
CA SER A 48 10.04 -4.98 -1.09
C SER A 48 11.46 -5.25 -1.58
N TYR A 49 11.91 -4.51 -2.59
CA TYR A 49 13.24 -4.61 -3.17
C TYR A 49 13.60 -6.06 -3.56
N ASN A 50 12.97 -6.56 -4.61
CA ASN A 50 13.17 -7.93 -5.09
C ASN A 50 12.94 -9.00 -3.99
N SER A 51 11.91 -8.82 -3.15
CA SER A 51 11.66 -9.65 -1.96
C SER A 51 12.82 -9.67 -0.95
N GLY A 52 13.61 -8.61 -0.88
CA GLY A 52 14.68 -8.46 0.12
C GLY A 52 14.14 -8.26 1.53
N ALA A 53 13.00 -7.56 1.66
CA ALA A 53 12.28 -7.49 2.93
C ALA A 53 11.68 -8.85 3.30
N SER A 54 11.93 -9.32 4.54
CA SER A 54 11.45 -10.64 4.95
C SER A 54 9.92 -10.67 5.10
N PRO A 55 9.24 -11.79 4.76
CA PRO A 55 7.80 -11.94 4.96
C PRO A 55 7.38 -11.73 6.42
N VAL A 56 8.23 -12.10 7.36
CA VAL A 56 7.98 -11.93 8.80
C VAL A 56 7.95 -10.44 9.18
N THR A 57 8.92 -9.66 8.69
CA THR A 57 8.98 -8.22 8.95
C THR A 57 7.78 -7.49 8.34
N ILE A 58 7.43 -7.83 7.09
CA ILE A 58 6.27 -7.25 6.39
C ILE A 58 4.98 -7.57 7.15
N ALA A 59 4.73 -8.84 7.47
CA ALA A 59 3.52 -9.26 8.17
C ALA A 59 3.43 -8.68 9.59
N LYS A 60 4.56 -8.57 10.30
CA LYS A 60 4.62 -7.95 11.63
C LYS A 60 4.20 -6.48 11.57
N LEU A 61 4.71 -5.72 10.58
CA LEU A 61 4.30 -4.33 10.38
C LEU A 61 2.82 -4.24 10.02
N ALA A 62 2.36 -5.01 9.03
CA ALA A 62 0.96 -5.01 8.60
C ALA A 62 -0.01 -5.33 9.75
N ASN A 63 0.31 -6.35 10.57
CA ASN A 63 -0.50 -6.72 11.73
C ASN A 63 -0.46 -5.66 12.83
N SER A 64 0.70 -5.02 13.06
CA SER A 64 0.84 -4.00 14.13
C SER A 64 -0.02 -2.77 13.88
N VAL A 65 -0.33 -2.45 12.63
CA VAL A 65 -1.19 -1.34 12.24
C VAL A 65 -2.62 -1.78 11.91
N GLY A 66 -2.89 -3.08 11.90
CA GLY A 66 -4.18 -3.65 11.51
C GLY A 66 -4.49 -3.40 10.03
N ALA A 67 -3.50 -3.61 9.14
CA ALA A 67 -3.68 -3.35 7.72
C ALA A 67 -4.78 -4.22 7.10
N ASP A 68 -5.73 -3.57 6.44
CA ASP A 68 -6.82 -4.20 5.70
C ASP A 68 -6.47 -4.38 4.22
N ILE A 69 -5.59 -3.52 3.71
CA ILE A 69 -5.06 -3.56 2.34
C ILE A 69 -3.54 -3.47 2.43
N VAL A 70 -2.83 -4.42 1.79
CA VAL A 70 -1.37 -4.42 1.69
C VAL A 70 -0.96 -4.53 0.24
N MET A 71 -0.21 -3.56 -0.25
CA MET A 71 0.31 -3.50 -1.61
C MET A 71 1.82 -3.70 -1.58
N LEU A 72 2.30 -4.71 -2.30
CA LEU A 72 3.70 -5.08 -2.36
C LEU A 72 4.21 -4.99 -3.79
N SER A 73 5.17 -4.11 -4.04
CA SER A 73 5.91 -4.04 -5.30
C SER A 73 7.21 -4.84 -5.19
N GLU A 74 7.77 -5.25 -6.31
CA GLU A 74 9.00 -6.05 -6.40
C GLU A 74 8.99 -7.29 -5.49
N THR A 75 7.86 -7.96 -5.39
CA THR A 75 7.70 -9.14 -4.55
C THR A 75 7.46 -10.40 -5.36
N THR A 76 7.85 -11.56 -4.84
CA THR A 76 7.47 -12.84 -5.43
C THR A 76 6.14 -13.33 -4.88
N LYS A 77 5.44 -14.17 -5.66
CA LYS A 77 4.23 -14.85 -5.20
C LYS A 77 4.47 -15.65 -3.91
N GLY A 78 5.66 -16.27 -3.78
CA GLY A 78 6.04 -17.04 -2.58
C GLY A 78 6.14 -16.14 -1.34
N THR A 79 6.82 -15.01 -1.45
CA THR A 79 6.94 -14.02 -0.38
C THR A 79 5.57 -13.50 0.05
N ALA A 80 4.75 -13.05 -0.89
CA ALA A 80 3.41 -12.52 -0.58
C ALA A 80 2.49 -13.58 0.04
N LYS A 81 2.56 -14.83 -0.42
CA LYS A 81 1.81 -15.95 0.19
C LYS A 81 2.21 -16.16 1.65
N LEU A 82 3.51 -16.10 1.97
CA LEU A 82 3.98 -16.21 3.35
C LEU A 82 3.53 -15.02 4.21
N VAL A 83 3.53 -13.79 3.67
CA VAL A 83 2.97 -12.62 4.34
C VAL A 83 1.50 -12.87 4.68
N ALA A 84 0.68 -13.26 3.69
CA ALA A 84 -0.74 -13.54 3.89
C ALA A 84 -0.99 -14.64 4.95
N GLN A 85 -0.22 -15.73 4.92
CA GLN A 85 -0.30 -16.79 5.92
C GLN A 85 0.05 -16.33 7.34
N LEU A 86 1.06 -15.46 7.47
CA LEU A 86 1.44 -14.89 8.77
C LEU A 86 0.39 -13.90 9.29
N MET A 87 -0.23 -13.13 8.40
CA MET A 87 -1.35 -12.25 8.75
C MET A 87 -2.58 -13.06 9.18
N GLU A 88 -2.91 -14.14 8.44
CA GLU A 88 -4.02 -15.05 8.80
C GLU A 88 -3.82 -15.68 10.18
N LYS A 89 -2.60 -16.16 10.49
CA LYS A 89 -2.26 -16.70 11.83
C LYS A 89 -2.45 -15.67 12.96
N ALA A 90 -2.32 -14.39 12.64
CA ALA A 90 -2.57 -13.29 13.58
C ALA A 90 -4.03 -12.82 13.60
N GLY A 91 -4.95 -13.48 12.86
CA GLY A 91 -6.38 -13.15 12.81
C GLY A 91 -6.76 -12.15 11.74
N SER A 92 -5.87 -11.88 10.78
CA SER A 92 -6.10 -10.97 9.64
C SER A 92 -6.01 -11.73 8.31
N PRO A 93 -6.98 -12.59 7.96
CA PRO A 93 -6.96 -13.37 6.73
C PRO A 93 -7.13 -12.46 5.50
N MET A 94 -6.34 -12.74 4.43
CA MET A 94 -6.24 -11.91 3.25
C MET A 94 -6.52 -12.68 1.96
N GLN A 95 -7.24 -12.06 1.03
CA GLN A 95 -7.30 -12.46 -0.38
C GLN A 95 -6.03 -11.95 -1.07
N MET A 96 -5.46 -12.72 -1.98
CA MET A 96 -4.23 -12.34 -2.70
C MET A 96 -4.49 -12.23 -4.20
N PHE A 97 -4.16 -11.09 -4.77
CA PHE A 97 -4.24 -10.79 -6.19
C PHE A 97 -2.85 -10.41 -6.70
N GLN A 98 -2.52 -10.83 -7.92
CA GLN A 98 -1.21 -10.59 -8.51
C GLN A 98 -1.35 -9.90 -9.87
N SER A 99 -0.44 -8.98 -10.16
CA SER A 99 -0.29 -8.46 -11.52
C SER A 99 0.16 -9.58 -12.45
N VAL A 100 -0.28 -9.50 -13.70
CA VAL A 100 0.33 -10.31 -14.77
C VAL A 100 1.55 -9.53 -15.25
N PRO A 101 2.79 -10.03 -15.08
CA PRO A 101 3.96 -9.34 -15.59
C PRO A 101 3.83 -9.25 -17.12
N ARG A 102 3.70 -8.06 -17.66
CA ARG A 102 3.92 -7.87 -19.09
C ARG A 102 5.41 -7.88 -19.30
N THR A 103 5.91 -9.00 -19.75
CA THR A 103 7.31 -9.29 -19.98
C THR A 103 8.01 -8.15 -20.70
N LEU A 104 8.89 -7.45 -20.01
CA LEU A 104 10.07 -6.90 -20.67
C LEU A 104 10.79 -8.12 -21.26
N ARG A 105 10.80 -8.23 -22.59
CA ARG A 105 11.44 -9.33 -23.33
C ARG A 105 12.82 -9.57 -22.73
N GLY A 106 13.02 -10.72 -22.09
CA GLY A 106 14.31 -11.18 -21.60
C GLY A 106 14.55 -11.11 -20.08
N SER A 107 13.59 -10.70 -19.25
CA SER A 107 13.74 -10.73 -17.79
C SER A 107 12.99 -11.93 -17.20
N SER A 108 13.71 -12.91 -16.71
CA SER A 108 13.21 -14.06 -15.93
C SER A 108 12.92 -13.66 -14.46
N ARG A 109 12.45 -12.45 -14.22
CA ARG A 109 12.22 -11.98 -12.86
C ARG A 109 10.80 -12.34 -12.44
N ASP A 110 10.69 -13.22 -11.44
CA ASP A 110 9.42 -13.60 -10.80
C ASP A 110 8.82 -12.49 -9.90
N TYR A 111 9.39 -11.28 -9.97
CA TYR A 111 8.94 -10.14 -9.15
C TYR A 111 7.75 -9.44 -9.78
N GLN A 112 6.76 -9.18 -8.96
CA GLN A 112 5.45 -8.70 -9.36
C GLN A 112 4.96 -7.63 -8.40
N THR A 113 3.88 -6.97 -8.77
CA THR A 113 3.04 -6.20 -7.86
C THR A 113 1.93 -7.12 -7.34
N ILE A 114 1.83 -7.25 -6.04
CA ILE A 114 0.84 -8.11 -5.37
C ILE A 114 0.02 -7.27 -4.40
N LEU A 115 -1.30 -7.52 -4.43
CA LEU A 115 -2.28 -6.89 -3.58
C LEU A 115 -2.89 -7.92 -2.64
N LEU A 116 -2.86 -7.64 -1.35
CA LEU A 116 -3.59 -8.38 -0.32
C LEU A 116 -4.76 -7.53 0.17
N VAL A 117 -5.95 -8.10 0.21
CA VAL A 117 -7.19 -7.45 0.66
C VAL A 117 -7.83 -8.30 1.74
N SER A 118 -8.25 -7.68 2.84
CA SER A 118 -8.93 -8.37 3.92
C SER A 118 -10.15 -9.16 3.43
N VAL A 119 -10.29 -10.42 3.85
CA VAL A 119 -11.49 -11.21 3.53
C VAL A 119 -12.76 -10.63 4.18
N TYR A 120 -12.61 -9.78 5.20
CA TYR A 120 -13.73 -9.12 5.86
C TYR A 120 -14.43 -8.07 4.99
N PHE A 121 -13.81 -7.67 3.88
CA PHE A 121 -14.46 -6.80 2.86
C PHE A 121 -15.35 -7.58 1.88
N GLY A 122 -15.57 -8.87 2.09
CA GLY A 122 -16.24 -9.72 1.13
C GLY A 122 -15.30 -10.12 -0.02
N THR A 123 -15.86 -10.63 -1.11
CA THR A 123 -15.08 -11.14 -2.24
C THR A 123 -14.77 -10.03 -3.24
N TYR A 124 -13.51 -9.97 -3.63
CA TYR A 124 -13.02 -9.12 -4.71
C TYR A 124 -12.65 -9.94 -5.93
N GLU A 125 -12.70 -9.35 -7.10
CA GLU A 125 -12.25 -9.94 -8.35
C GLU A 125 -11.36 -8.98 -9.14
N VAL A 126 -10.45 -9.55 -9.94
CA VAL A 126 -9.57 -8.76 -10.81
C VAL A 126 -10.40 -8.19 -11.97
N ASN A 127 -10.24 -6.89 -12.23
CA ASN A 127 -10.82 -6.22 -13.39
C ASN A 127 -9.69 -5.77 -14.34
N GLU A 128 -9.34 -6.65 -15.29
CA GLU A 128 -8.28 -6.38 -16.25
C GLU A 128 -8.61 -5.22 -17.19
N SER A 129 -9.90 -4.94 -17.45
CA SER A 129 -10.33 -3.94 -18.43
C SER A 129 -10.00 -2.51 -18.02
N ILE A 130 -9.85 -2.26 -16.72
CA ILE A 130 -9.49 -0.95 -16.16
C ILE A 130 -8.13 -0.96 -15.47
N THR A 131 -7.40 -2.09 -15.52
CA THR A 131 -6.07 -2.18 -14.91
C THR A 131 -5.05 -1.38 -15.73
N PRO A 132 -4.31 -0.44 -15.09
CA PRO A 132 -3.24 0.31 -15.76
C PRO A 132 -2.19 -0.60 -16.38
N ASP A 133 -1.73 -0.24 -17.57
CA ASP A 133 -0.68 -0.98 -18.28
C ASP A 133 0.70 -0.50 -17.82
N THR A 134 1.24 -1.10 -16.79
CA THR A 134 2.59 -0.82 -16.29
C THR A 134 3.50 -2.02 -16.48
N SER A 135 4.74 -1.79 -16.92
CA SER A 135 5.70 -2.85 -17.21
C SER A 135 6.20 -3.59 -15.97
N LEU A 136 6.17 -2.94 -14.79
CA LEU A 136 6.54 -3.54 -13.51
C LEU A 136 5.33 -4.14 -12.77
N GLY A 137 4.14 -4.00 -13.37
CA GLY A 137 2.90 -4.64 -12.98
C GLY A 137 1.94 -3.74 -12.22
N ALA A 138 0.68 -3.84 -12.60
CA ALA A 138 -0.45 -3.31 -11.84
C ALA A 138 -1.54 -4.35 -11.74
N VAL A 139 -2.39 -4.23 -10.73
CA VAL A 139 -3.59 -5.04 -10.55
C VAL A 139 -4.71 -4.17 -9.99
N THR A 140 -5.87 -4.27 -10.62
CA THR A 140 -7.10 -3.60 -10.17
C THR A 140 -8.08 -4.65 -9.74
N VAL A 141 -8.66 -4.47 -8.56
CA VAL A 141 -9.72 -5.34 -8.06
C VAL A 141 -10.96 -4.53 -7.70
N VAL A 142 -12.11 -5.13 -7.93
CA VAL A 142 -13.42 -4.56 -7.63
C VAL A 142 -14.21 -5.52 -6.73
N PRO A 143 -15.08 -5.00 -5.85
CA PRO A 143 -15.93 -5.86 -5.04
C PRO A 143 -16.95 -6.59 -5.96
N GLN A 144 -17.09 -7.91 -5.78
CA GLN A 144 -18.05 -8.72 -6.54
C GLN A 144 -19.49 -8.41 -6.14
N ASN A 145 -19.72 -8.23 -4.85
CA ASN A 145 -21.03 -7.88 -4.33
C ASN A 145 -21.10 -6.40 -4.00
N ARG A 146 -22.01 -5.69 -4.66
CA ARG A 146 -22.29 -4.27 -4.44
C ARG A 146 -23.62 -4.06 -3.72
N ASP A 147 -23.94 -4.93 -2.76
CA ASP A 147 -25.09 -4.72 -1.89
C ASP A 147 -24.99 -3.37 -1.19
N ALA A 148 -26.14 -2.75 -0.92
CA ALA A 148 -26.19 -1.45 -0.23
C ALA A 148 -25.42 -1.42 1.10
N ASN A 149 -25.28 -2.58 1.77
CA ASN A 149 -24.50 -2.74 2.99
C ASN A 149 -22.99 -2.63 2.79
N PHE A 150 -22.50 -2.70 1.54
CA PHE A 150 -21.09 -2.64 1.16
C PHE A 150 -20.82 -1.53 0.11
N ALA A 151 -21.71 -0.54 0.01
CA ALA A 151 -21.56 0.57 -0.94
C ALA A 151 -20.26 1.36 -0.77
N TYR A 152 -19.67 1.31 0.44
CA TYR A 152 -18.40 1.95 0.77
C TYR A 152 -17.16 1.19 0.29
N LEU A 153 -17.29 -0.04 -0.21
CA LEU A 153 -16.13 -0.83 -0.65
C LEU A 153 -15.51 -0.23 -1.93
N PRO A 154 -14.23 0.15 -1.89
CA PRO A 154 -13.58 0.82 -3.01
C PRO A 154 -13.18 -0.13 -4.12
N THR A 155 -13.00 0.41 -5.33
CA THR A 155 -12.08 -0.15 -6.30
C THR A 155 -10.66 0.02 -5.74
N ILE A 156 -9.84 -1.04 -5.77
CA ILE A 156 -8.49 -1.02 -5.23
C ILE A 156 -7.50 -1.26 -6.35
N VAL A 157 -6.48 -0.40 -6.45
CA VAL A 157 -5.42 -0.48 -7.47
C VAL A 157 -4.06 -0.52 -6.79
N ALA A 158 -3.31 -1.57 -7.07
CA ALA A 158 -1.89 -1.62 -6.76
C ALA A 158 -1.08 -1.46 -8.05
N GLY A 159 -0.06 -0.62 -8.04
CA GLY A 159 0.75 -0.38 -9.22
C GLY A 159 2.22 -0.11 -8.93
N HIS A 160 3.05 -0.43 -9.91
CA HIS A 160 4.46 -0.10 -9.90
C HIS A 160 4.84 0.47 -11.27
N VAL A 161 5.15 1.77 -11.29
CA VAL A 161 5.52 2.52 -12.50
C VAL A 161 7.01 2.36 -12.75
N TYR A 162 7.40 2.25 -14.01
CA TYR A 162 8.82 2.16 -14.40
C TYR A 162 9.61 3.37 -13.88
N GLN A 163 10.87 3.17 -13.49
CA GLN A 163 11.70 4.26 -13.00
C GLN A 163 12.11 5.21 -14.14
N PRO A 164 12.15 6.53 -13.90
CA PRO A 164 12.65 7.49 -14.90
C PRO A 164 14.16 7.31 -15.09
N ASN A 165 14.58 7.10 -16.33
CA ASN A 165 15.98 7.15 -16.73
C ASN A 165 16.09 7.81 -18.10
N LEU A 166 17.30 8.19 -18.50
CA LEU A 166 17.53 8.93 -19.75
C LEU A 166 16.96 8.25 -21.00
N LEU A 167 16.91 6.92 -21.01
CA LEU A 167 16.46 6.14 -22.18
C LEU A 167 14.95 5.82 -22.14
N HIS A 168 14.32 5.82 -20.96
CA HIS A 168 12.96 5.33 -20.74
C HIS A 168 12.02 6.38 -20.12
N THR A 169 12.37 7.66 -20.17
CA THR A 169 11.52 8.75 -19.65
C THR A 169 10.13 8.77 -20.32
N GLY A 170 10.04 8.42 -21.61
CA GLY A 170 8.77 8.30 -22.33
C GLY A 170 7.88 7.19 -21.78
N GLN A 171 8.45 6.03 -21.49
CA GLN A 171 7.74 4.90 -20.87
C GLN A 171 7.25 5.27 -19.47
N TRP A 172 8.13 5.82 -18.62
CA TRP A 172 7.75 6.30 -17.30
C TRP A 172 6.56 7.27 -17.33
N ARG A 173 6.59 8.29 -18.23
CA ARG A 173 5.49 9.25 -18.37
C ARG A 173 4.20 8.58 -18.82
N HIS A 174 4.29 7.63 -19.73
CA HIS A 174 3.14 6.88 -20.22
C HIS A 174 2.50 6.05 -19.11
N GLU A 175 3.29 5.29 -18.37
CA GLU A 175 2.80 4.45 -17.28
C GLU A 175 2.26 5.26 -16.11
N LEU A 176 2.96 6.36 -15.73
CA LEU A 176 2.48 7.28 -14.70
C LEU A 176 1.12 7.89 -15.09
N LYS A 177 0.97 8.28 -16.36
CA LYS A 177 -0.31 8.79 -16.87
C LYS A 177 -1.42 7.76 -16.75
N GLN A 178 -1.17 6.49 -17.03
CA GLN A 178 -2.15 5.42 -16.87
C GLN A 178 -2.63 5.28 -15.42
N MET A 179 -1.72 5.38 -14.45
CA MET A 179 -2.08 5.40 -13.04
C MET A 179 -2.91 6.64 -12.69
N VAL A 180 -2.52 7.81 -13.15
CA VAL A 180 -3.24 9.07 -12.92
C VAL A 180 -4.64 9.05 -13.57
N ASP A 181 -4.79 8.47 -14.75
CA ASP A 181 -6.07 8.34 -15.43
C ASP A 181 -7.11 7.55 -14.61
N MET A 182 -6.68 6.69 -13.68
CA MET A 182 -7.57 6.04 -12.71
C MET A 182 -8.34 7.05 -11.85
N CYS A 183 -7.74 8.20 -11.60
CA CYS A 183 -8.35 9.29 -10.82
C CYS A 183 -9.24 10.24 -11.64
N HIS A 184 -9.35 10.02 -12.96
CA HIS A 184 -10.19 10.79 -13.87
C HIS A 184 -11.35 9.96 -14.47
N GLY A 185 -11.33 8.64 -14.30
CA GLY A 185 -12.37 7.74 -14.80
C GLY A 185 -13.54 7.52 -13.82
N PRO A 186 -14.56 6.75 -14.22
CA PRO A 186 -15.72 6.46 -13.37
C PRO A 186 -15.34 5.75 -12.05
N GLN A 187 -14.29 4.94 -12.05
CA GLN A 187 -13.77 4.26 -10.86
C GLN A 187 -13.23 5.22 -9.80
N ALA A 188 -12.91 6.46 -10.18
CA ALA A 188 -12.40 7.48 -9.30
C ALA A 188 -13.41 7.96 -8.24
N GLU A 189 -14.69 7.62 -8.40
CA GLU A 189 -15.73 7.93 -7.43
C GLU A 189 -15.43 7.27 -6.07
N ASN A 190 -15.02 5.99 -6.07
CA ASN A 190 -14.63 5.28 -4.85
C ASN A 190 -13.37 4.43 -5.12
N LEU A 191 -12.21 5.06 -5.01
CA LEU A 191 -10.91 4.49 -5.36
C LEU A 191 -9.94 4.58 -4.19
N ILE A 192 -9.20 3.49 -3.98
CA ILE A 192 -7.94 3.46 -3.22
C ILE A 192 -6.85 2.91 -4.15
N MET A 193 -5.84 3.71 -4.44
CA MET A 193 -4.73 3.35 -5.31
C MET A 193 -3.41 3.60 -4.60
N ALA A 194 -2.50 2.61 -4.62
CA ALA A 194 -1.18 2.82 -4.04
C ALA A 194 -0.08 2.04 -4.76
N GLY A 195 1.14 2.40 -4.46
CA GLY A 195 2.33 1.74 -4.96
C GLY A 195 3.51 2.68 -5.12
N ASP A 196 4.56 2.15 -5.74
CA ASP A 196 5.73 2.91 -6.15
C ASP A 196 5.44 3.58 -7.51
N MET A 197 5.24 4.88 -7.50
CA MET A 197 4.96 5.67 -8.70
C MET A 197 6.24 6.12 -9.40
N ASN A 198 7.40 5.92 -8.78
CA ASN A 198 8.67 6.46 -9.25
C ASN A 198 8.58 7.95 -9.62
N ALA A 199 7.69 8.66 -8.96
CA ALA A 199 7.37 10.07 -9.15
C ALA A 199 7.16 10.76 -7.81
N THR A 200 7.64 11.98 -7.66
CA THR A 200 7.38 12.81 -6.48
C THR A 200 6.17 13.69 -6.73
N PRO A 201 5.52 14.25 -5.67
CA PRO A 201 4.41 15.20 -5.82
C PRO A 201 4.72 16.42 -6.68
N TRP A 202 6.01 16.74 -6.86
CA TRP A 202 6.46 17.88 -7.68
C TRP A 202 6.63 17.54 -9.17
N HIS A 203 6.56 16.28 -9.55
CA HIS A 203 6.53 15.91 -10.95
C HIS A 203 5.19 16.30 -11.58
N GLY A 204 5.24 16.97 -12.76
CA GLY A 204 4.06 17.45 -13.44
C GLY A 204 3.00 16.37 -13.74
N GLY A 205 3.41 15.10 -13.81
CA GLY A 205 2.48 13.97 -13.98
C GLY A 205 1.52 13.77 -12.80
N LEU A 206 1.89 14.21 -11.58
CA LEU A 206 1.04 14.15 -10.38
C LEU A 206 0.39 15.49 -10.03
N ALA A 207 0.53 16.52 -10.87
CA ALA A 207 0.00 17.86 -10.59
C ALA A 207 -1.53 17.92 -10.64
N ASP A 208 -2.15 17.09 -11.48
CA ASP A 208 -3.62 16.96 -11.58
C ASP A 208 -4.03 15.50 -11.32
N MET A 209 -4.46 15.25 -10.11
CA MET A 209 -4.96 13.95 -9.66
C MET A 209 -6.50 13.86 -9.73
N GLY A 210 -7.17 14.73 -10.48
CA GLY A 210 -8.60 14.67 -10.71
C GLY A 210 -9.41 14.54 -9.42
N ALA A 211 -10.17 13.46 -9.28
CA ALA A 211 -10.98 13.17 -8.10
C ALA A 211 -10.18 12.60 -6.91
N CYS A 212 -8.87 12.33 -7.06
CA CYS A 212 -8.06 11.77 -5.98
C CYS A 212 -7.25 12.84 -5.22
N VAL A 213 -6.81 12.45 -4.04
CA VAL A 213 -5.84 13.16 -3.22
C VAL A 213 -4.80 12.18 -2.69
N ASP A 214 -3.56 12.64 -2.49
CA ASP A 214 -2.55 11.85 -1.80
C ASP A 214 -2.81 11.88 -0.29
N ALA A 215 -3.20 10.73 0.27
CA ALA A 215 -3.50 10.57 1.68
C ALA A 215 -2.31 10.86 2.60
N LEU A 216 -1.07 10.70 2.10
CA LEU A 216 0.13 11.04 2.86
C LEU A 216 0.29 12.56 2.98
N ALA A 217 -0.03 13.31 1.92
CA ALA A 217 0.10 14.75 1.90
C ALA A 217 -0.86 15.44 2.88
N GLU A 218 -2.08 14.91 3.05
CA GLU A 218 -3.08 15.46 3.97
C GLU A 218 -2.62 15.51 5.43
N LYS A 219 -1.69 14.63 5.84
CA LYS A 219 -1.17 14.54 7.23
C LYS A 219 0.33 14.86 7.34
N LYS A 220 0.87 15.65 6.41
CA LYS A 220 2.27 16.10 6.38
C LYS A 220 3.30 14.97 6.20
N SER A 221 2.87 13.77 5.82
CA SER A 221 3.77 12.66 5.50
C SER A 221 4.17 12.62 4.01
N GLY A 222 3.49 13.36 3.15
CA GLY A 222 3.70 13.35 1.70
C GLY A 222 5.04 13.94 1.22
N SER A 223 5.76 14.66 2.10
CA SER A 223 7.12 15.15 1.82
C SER A 223 8.21 14.31 2.47
N VAL A 224 7.85 13.25 3.19
CA VAL A 224 8.80 12.35 3.83
C VAL A 224 9.39 11.42 2.80
N GLY A 225 10.72 11.43 2.62
CA GLY A 225 11.39 10.56 1.66
C GLY A 225 11.15 9.08 1.94
N THR A 226 10.61 8.38 0.95
CA THR A 226 10.39 6.93 1.00
C THR A 226 11.56 6.16 0.44
N TRP A 227 12.33 6.76 -0.47
CA TRP A 227 13.50 6.17 -1.11
C TRP A 227 14.66 7.17 -1.22
N PRO A 228 15.92 6.75 -1.13
CA PRO A 228 16.35 5.46 -0.60
C PRO A 228 16.49 5.49 0.93
N THR A 229 16.38 4.31 1.59
CA THR A 229 16.44 4.20 3.06
C THR A 229 17.80 4.51 3.67
N TYR A 230 18.90 4.42 2.91
CA TYR A 230 20.24 4.78 3.40
C TYR A 230 20.43 6.30 3.56
N LEU A 231 19.53 7.12 3.02
CA LEU A 231 19.50 8.56 3.28
C LEU A 231 18.54 8.87 4.45
N PRO A 232 18.86 9.89 5.27
CA PRO A 232 17.89 10.43 6.21
C PRO A 232 16.58 10.82 5.50
N ARG A 233 15.44 10.64 6.15
CA ARG A 233 14.10 10.91 5.57
C ARG A 233 13.96 12.27 4.85
N PRO A 234 14.51 13.40 5.39
CA PRO A 234 14.42 14.68 4.70
C PRO A 234 15.25 14.79 3.41
N LEU A 235 16.20 13.89 3.20
CA LEU A 235 17.08 13.84 2.03
C LEU A 235 16.65 12.76 1.01
N GLY A 236 15.74 11.90 1.37
CA GLY A 236 15.10 10.94 0.46
C GLY A 236 14.03 11.60 -0.39
N VAL A 237 13.55 10.88 -1.39
CA VAL A 237 12.46 11.33 -2.27
C VAL A 237 11.18 10.53 -1.99
N PRO A 238 10.01 11.19 -1.89
CA PRO A 238 8.73 10.53 -1.72
C PRO A 238 8.23 10.04 -3.08
N ILE A 239 8.38 8.75 -3.37
CA ILE A 239 7.97 8.12 -4.64
C ILE A 239 6.93 7.03 -4.45
N ASP A 240 6.69 6.61 -3.21
CA ASP A 240 5.62 5.71 -2.83
C ASP A 240 4.41 6.51 -2.33
N HIS A 241 3.23 6.23 -2.86
CA HIS A 241 2.03 7.01 -2.63
C HIS A 241 0.83 6.14 -2.30
N ILE A 242 -0.17 6.76 -1.62
CA ILE A 242 -1.51 6.23 -1.44
C ILE A 242 -2.49 7.32 -1.85
N PHE A 243 -3.14 7.14 -3.00
CA PHE A 243 -4.15 8.04 -3.52
C PHE A 243 -5.54 7.52 -3.22
N VAL A 244 -6.44 8.40 -2.83
CA VAL A 244 -7.82 8.06 -2.48
C VAL A 244 -8.81 9.05 -3.08
N SER A 245 -10.02 8.60 -3.37
CA SER A 245 -11.12 9.48 -3.80
C SER A 245 -11.45 10.47 -2.69
N LYS A 246 -11.28 11.76 -2.96
CA LYS A 246 -11.54 12.84 -1.99
C LYS A 246 -13.01 13.02 -1.64
N SER A 247 -13.93 12.47 -2.42
CA SER A 247 -15.39 12.50 -2.15
C SER A 247 -15.79 11.60 -0.98
N HIS A 248 -15.10 10.48 -0.77
CA HIS A 248 -15.52 9.46 0.19
C HIS A 248 -14.47 9.13 1.25
N TRP A 249 -13.19 9.42 1.01
CA TRP A 249 -12.13 9.03 1.92
C TRP A 249 -11.45 10.23 2.54
N HIS A 250 -11.36 10.22 3.87
CA HIS A 250 -10.60 11.20 4.64
C HIS A 250 -9.45 10.51 5.36
N THR A 251 -8.28 11.11 5.30
CA THR A 251 -7.12 10.58 6.01
C THR A 251 -7.22 10.88 7.49
N ALA A 252 -7.47 9.87 8.32
CA ALA A 252 -7.44 9.98 9.77
C ALA A 252 -6.00 10.08 10.30
N GLY A 253 -5.05 9.37 9.65
CA GLY A 253 -3.63 9.42 9.98
C GLY A 253 -2.79 8.80 8.89
N SER A 254 -1.53 9.26 8.76
CA SER A 254 -0.54 8.69 7.86
C SER A 254 0.84 8.66 8.49
N THR A 255 1.68 7.72 8.08
CA THR A 255 3.07 7.61 8.52
C THR A 255 3.92 6.89 7.50
N VAL A 256 5.24 7.04 7.65
CA VAL A 256 6.25 6.34 6.85
C VAL A 256 7.12 5.52 7.81
N ALA A 257 7.27 4.23 7.55
CA ALA A 257 7.97 3.29 8.41
C ALA A 257 9.20 2.68 7.73
N ASP A 258 10.30 2.56 8.47
CA ASP A 258 11.49 1.84 7.99
C ASP A 258 11.22 0.33 8.06
N VAL A 259 11.64 -0.40 7.02
CA VAL A 259 11.51 -1.85 6.90
C VAL A 259 12.87 -2.43 6.55
N SER A 260 13.34 -3.40 7.34
CA SER A 260 14.63 -4.04 7.06
C SER A 260 14.57 -4.90 5.80
N GLY A 261 15.63 -4.85 4.99
CA GLY A 261 15.79 -5.68 3.78
C GLY A 261 15.25 -5.04 2.51
N THR A 262 14.79 -3.80 2.56
CA THR A 262 14.44 -3.00 1.38
C THR A 262 15.09 -1.63 1.44
N ASP A 263 15.28 -1.01 0.29
CA ASP A 263 15.73 0.38 0.13
C ASP A 263 14.56 1.37 0.08
N HIS A 264 13.31 0.90 0.23
CA HIS A 264 12.11 1.71 0.39
C HIS A 264 11.58 1.70 1.82
N ARG A 265 10.90 2.75 2.22
CA ARG A 265 10.09 2.81 3.43
C ARG A 265 8.65 2.47 3.11
N ALA A 266 8.00 1.74 4.00
CA ALA A 266 6.57 1.51 3.88
C ALA A 266 5.80 2.82 4.11
N VAL A 267 4.78 3.06 3.31
CA VAL A 267 3.80 4.12 3.52
C VAL A 267 2.51 3.52 4.06
N LEU A 268 1.95 4.16 5.08
CA LEU A 268 0.78 3.67 5.80
C LEU A 268 -0.22 4.80 5.99
N THR A 269 -1.50 4.50 5.82
CA THR A 269 -2.57 5.45 6.10
C THR A 269 -3.78 4.76 6.70
N ARG A 270 -4.46 5.46 7.61
CA ARG A 270 -5.80 5.12 8.06
C ARG A 270 -6.77 6.08 7.39
N LEU A 271 -7.75 5.51 6.75
CA LEU A 271 -8.80 6.20 6.01
C LEU A 271 -10.12 6.00 6.72
N THR A 272 -10.92 7.05 6.78
CA THR A 272 -12.31 7.00 7.25
C THR A 272 -13.23 7.30 6.08
N TYR A 273 -14.23 6.45 5.87
CA TYR A 273 -15.27 6.66 4.85
C TYR A 273 -16.31 7.64 5.36
N SER A 274 -16.76 8.55 4.49
CA SER A 274 -17.91 9.40 4.73
C SER A 274 -18.87 9.36 3.53
N GLU A 275 -20.14 9.17 3.81
CA GLU A 275 -21.18 9.43 2.82
C GLU A 275 -21.30 10.95 2.61
N MET A 276 -21.42 11.38 1.34
CA MET A 276 -21.69 12.75 1.00
C MET A 276 -23.16 13.10 1.28
#